data_0d4164bd7b89982a76b60d048d760c3e
#
_entry.id   0d4164bd7b89982a76b60d048d760c3e
#
_cell.length_a   1.000
_cell.length_b   1.000
_cell.length_c   1.000
_cell.angle_alpha   90.00
_cell.angle_beta   90.00
_cell.angle_gamma   90.00
#
_symmetry.space_group_name_H-M   'P 1'
#
loop_
_entity.id
_entity.type
_entity.pdbx_description
1 polymer ?
#
loop_
_entity_poly.entity_id
_entity_poly.type
_entity_poly.pdbx_seq_one_letter_code
_entity_poly.pdbx_strand_id
1 'polypeptide(L)'
;MSEEKNNNQVQQEINRLVENGLKALDEFRLLNQEQVDYIVAKASVAALDQHGVLAQHAIEETGRGVFEDKATKNLFACEHVVHNMRHTKTVGVISDDEVTGLTLIAEPVGVICGITPTTNPTSTAIFKSLIALKTRNPIVFAFHPSAQQSSAHAAQIVRDAAIAAGAPENCIQWIEHPSIEATNALMNHDGIATILATGGNAMVKAAYSCGKPALGVGAGNVPAYVEKSANIRQAAHDIVMSKSFDNGMVCASEQAVIVDKEIYDDFVEELKSYHTYFVNKKEKALLEEFCFGVKANSKNCAGAKLNANIVGKPAEWIAEQAGFSVPEGTN
;
A
#
# COMPACT_ATOMS: atom_id res chain seq x y z
N MET A 1 -1.89 7.95 36.03
CA MET A 1 -1.64 9.40 35.83
C MET A 1 -0.87 9.72 34.54
N SER A 2 0.21 9.01 34.16
CA SER A 2 0.90 9.24 32.87
C SER A 2 0.14 8.68 31.66
N GLU A 3 -0.41 7.49 31.75
CA GLU A 3 -1.20 6.84 30.68
C GLU A 3 -2.55 7.56 30.44
N GLU A 4 -3.24 7.98 31.47
CA GLU A 4 -4.49 8.76 31.33
C GLU A 4 -4.27 10.12 30.66
N LYS A 5 -3.13 10.79 30.97
CA LYS A 5 -2.78 12.04 30.28
C LYS A 5 -2.45 11.82 28.82
N ASN A 6 -1.74 10.73 28.50
CA ASN A 6 -1.39 10.37 27.13
C ASN A 6 -2.66 10.03 26.30
N ASN A 7 -3.57 9.23 26.85
CA ASN A 7 -4.85 8.91 26.19
C ASN A 7 -5.71 10.17 25.96
N ASN A 8 -5.72 11.12 26.88
CA ASN A 8 -6.45 12.37 26.68
C ASN A 8 -5.86 13.23 25.56
N GLN A 9 -4.53 13.28 25.44
CA GLN A 9 -3.85 14.02 24.36
C GLN A 9 -4.12 13.38 22.98
N VAL A 10 -4.03 12.05 22.89
CA VAL A 10 -4.37 11.31 21.68
C VAL A 10 -5.81 11.59 21.24
N GLN A 11 -6.77 11.49 22.17
CA GLN A 11 -8.17 11.73 21.83
C GLN A 11 -8.43 13.17 21.38
N GLN A 12 -7.78 14.16 22.00
CA GLN A 12 -7.88 15.56 21.59
C GLN A 12 -7.30 15.79 20.18
N GLU A 13 -6.16 15.18 19.85
CA GLU A 13 -5.58 15.25 18.52
C GLU A 13 -6.53 14.65 17.49
N ILE A 14 -7.05 13.45 17.73
CA ILE A 14 -7.96 12.76 16.81
C ILE A 14 -9.25 13.57 16.60
N ASN A 15 -9.86 14.06 17.68
CA ASN A 15 -11.06 14.90 17.58
C ASN A 15 -10.81 16.14 16.69
N ARG A 16 -9.69 16.84 16.91
CA ARG A 16 -9.30 18.02 16.11
C ARG A 16 -9.13 17.67 14.62
N LEU A 17 -8.41 16.57 14.32
CA LEU A 17 -8.19 16.13 12.93
C LEU A 17 -9.51 15.79 12.23
N VAL A 18 -10.40 15.08 12.90
CA VAL A 18 -11.70 14.70 12.33
C VAL A 18 -12.62 15.91 12.18
N GLU A 19 -12.68 16.81 13.16
CA GLU A 19 -13.46 18.05 13.06
C GLU A 19 -12.99 18.93 11.89
N ASN A 20 -11.68 19.05 11.71
CA ASN A 20 -11.11 19.77 10.55
C ASN A 20 -11.47 19.07 9.24
N GLY A 21 -11.44 17.73 9.20
CA GLY A 21 -11.88 16.95 8.04
C GLY A 21 -13.37 17.18 7.73
N LEU A 22 -14.25 17.23 8.74
CA LEU A 22 -15.67 17.52 8.52
C LEU A 22 -15.91 18.91 7.93
N LYS A 23 -15.15 19.93 8.36
CA LYS A 23 -15.20 21.26 7.74
C LYS A 23 -14.76 21.23 6.28
N ALA A 24 -13.65 20.56 6.01
CA ALA A 24 -13.17 20.38 4.63
C ALA A 24 -14.18 19.60 3.75
N LEU A 25 -14.92 18.65 4.32
CA LEU A 25 -15.97 17.92 3.61
C LEU A 25 -17.10 18.84 3.14
N ASP A 26 -17.52 19.79 3.97
CA ASP A 26 -18.57 20.75 3.63
C ASP A 26 -18.14 21.64 2.45
N GLU A 27 -16.87 22.05 2.43
CA GLU A 27 -16.30 22.81 1.31
C GLU A 27 -16.16 21.92 0.03
N PHE A 28 -15.72 20.67 0.16
CA PHE A 28 -15.62 19.72 -0.95
C PHE A 28 -16.95 19.47 -1.65
N ARG A 29 -18.05 19.46 -0.92
CA ARG A 29 -19.40 19.28 -1.49
C ARG A 29 -19.78 20.36 -2.49
N LEU A 30 -19.17 21.53 -2.38
CA LEU A 30 -19.43 22.66 -3.27
C LEU A 30 -18.67 22.58 -4.61
N LEU A 31 -17.64 21.71 -4.70
CA LEU A 31 -16.82 21.60 -5.89
C LEU A 31 -17.52 20.80 -6.98
N ASN A 32 -17.42 21.28 -8.21
CA ASN A 32 -17.89 20.58 -9.40
C ASN A 32 -16.83 19.61 -9.95
N GLN A 33 -17.17 18.82 -10.97
CA GLN A 33 -16.28 17.81 -11.55
C GLN A 33 -14.99 18.41 -12.14
N GLU A 34 -15.09 19.56 -12.82
CA GLU A 34 -13.93 20.20 -13.46
C GLU A 34 -12.91 20.70 -12.41
N GLN A 35 -13.41 21.28 -11.31
CA GLN A 35 -12.57 21.71 -10.20
C GLN A 35 -11.86 20.53 -9.54
N VAL A 36 -12.57 19.43 -9.29
CA VAL A 36 -12.00 18.21 -8.71
C VAL A 36 -10.94 17.62 -9.63
N ASP A 37 -11.21 17.54 -10.93
CA ASP A 37 -10.27 17.00 -11.92
C ASP A 37 -9.01 17.87 -12.04
N TYR A 38 -9.16 19.18 -11.97
CA TYR A 38 -8.04 20.13 -11.96
C TYR A 38 -7.16 19.95 -10.70
N ILE A 39 -7.78 19.85 -9.53
CA ILE A 39 -7.07 19.61 -8.26
C ILE A 39 -6.26 18.32 -8.33
N VAL A 40 -6.88 17.22 -8.75
CA VAL A 40 -6.21 15.91 -8.86
C VAL A 40 -5.04 15.97 -9.84
N ALA A 41 -5.22 16.60 -11.00
CA ALA A 41 -4.16 16.73 -11.99
C ALA A 41 -2.96 17.53 -11.46
N LYS A 42 -3.20 18.64 -10.75
CA LYS A 42 -2.12 19.46 -10.16
C LYS A 42 -1.40 18.74 -9.03
N ALA A 43 -2.14 18.10 -8.15
CA ALA A 43 -1.58 17.32 -7.05
C ALA A 43 -0.75 16.13 -7.54
N SER A 44 -1.22 15.46 -8.59
CA SER A 44 -0.52 14.34 -9.24
C SER A 44 0.82 14.77 -9.84
N VAL A 45 0.85 15.87 -10.60
CA VAL A 45 2.08 16.39 -11.22
C VAL A 45 3.10 16.78 -10.16
N ALA A 46 2.68 17.45 -9.08
CA ALA A 46 3.58 17.84 -8.00
C ALA A 46 4.24 16.62 -7.32
N ALA A 47 3.48 15.55 -7.10
CA ALA A 47 4.02 14.30 -6.55
C ALA A 47 4.93 13.58 -7.56
N LEU A 48 4.59 13.62 -8.85
CA LEU A 48 5.41 13.05 -9.93
C LEU A 48 6.77 13.75 -10.03
N ASP A 49 6.82 15.07 -9.94
CA ASP A 49 8.07 15.83 -9.96
C ASP A 49 9.02 15.45 -8.80
N GLN A 50 8.49 14.92 -7.72
CA GLN A 50 9.24 14.50 -6.54
C GLN A 50 9.37 12.99 -6.37
N HIS A 51 8.97 12.18 -7.36
CA HIS A 51 8.87 10.71 -7.22
C HIS A 51 10.19 10.05 -6.81
N GLY A 52 11.33 10.52 -7.35
CA GLY A 52 12.66 10.03 -6.99
C GLY A 52 13.11 10.47 -5.59
N VAL A 53 12.89 11.74 -5.22
CA VAL A 53 13.20 12.25 -3.87
C VAL A 53 12.42 11.48 -2.81
N LEU A 54 11.15 11.21 -3.06
CA LEU A 54 10.29 10.42 -2.17
C LEU A 54 10.75 8.97 -2.07
N ALA A 55 11.23 8.37 -3.17
CA ALA A 55 11.79 7.02 -3.16
C ALA A 55 13.05 6.95 -2.28
N GLN A 56 13.97 7.89 -2.45
CA GLN A 56 15.19 7.98 -1.64
C GLN A 56 14.86 8.14 -0.15
N HIS A 57 13.96 9.06 0.19
CA HIS A 57 13.54 9.29 1.57
C HIS A 57 12.93 8.02 2.21
N ALA A 58 12.09 7.28 1.44
CA ALA A 58 11.52 6.04 1.93
C ALA A 58 12.56 4.95 2.24
N ILE A 59 13.62 4.86 1.41
CA ILE A 59 14.71 3.90 1.64
C ILE A 59 15.56 4.31 2.85
N GLU A 60 15.92 5.58 2.95
CA GLU A 60 16.71 6.09 4.07
C GLU A 60 16.00 5.87 5.41
N GLU A 61 14.69 6.12 5.46
CA GLU A 61 13.91 5.94 6.69
C GLU A 61 13.66 4.46 7.03
N THR A 62 13.34 3.63 6.03
CA THR A 62 12.89 2.25 6.27
C THR A 62 14.00 1.20 6.15
N GLY A 63 15.09 1.52 5.44
CA GLY A 63 16.17 0.57 5.10
C GLY A 63 15.71 -0.59 4.22
N ARG A 64 14.64 -0.41 3.39
CA ARG A 64 13.95 -1.46 2.65
C ARG A 64 13.77 -1.14 1.18
N GLY A 65 14.00 -2.14 0.34
CA GLY A 65 13.69 -2.09 -1.09
C GLY A 65 14.79 -1.51 -1.97
N VAL A 66 14.43 -1.20 -3.19
CA VAL A 66 15.30 -0.73 -4.26
C VAL A 66 14.84 0.66 -4.71
N PHE A 67 15.78 1.58 -4.91
CA PHE A 67 15.49 2.99 -5.23
C PHE A 67 14.67 3.13 -6.52
N GLU A 68 15.14 2.49 -7.61
CA GLU A 68 14.52 2.57 -8.93
C GLU A 68 13.09 2.05 -8.91
N ASP A 69 12.88 0.96 -8.18
CA ASP A 69 11.57 0.33 -8.06
C ASP A 69 10.61 1.17 -7.22
N LYS A 70 11.09 1.79 -6.14
CA LYS A 70 10.28 2.73 -5.35
C LYS A 70 9.94 4.00 -6.13
N ALA A 71 10.88 4.51 -6.92
CA ALA A 71 10.62 5.63 -7.83
C ALA A 71 9.54 5.25 -8.86
N THR A 72 9.63 4.05 -9.44
CA THR A 72 8.62 3.49 -10.36
C THR A 72 7.25 3.35 -9.68
N LYS A 73 7.19 2.90 -8.42
CA LYS A 73 5.93 2.83 -7.66
C LYS A 73 5.30 4.20 -7.44
N ASN A 74 6.10 5.20 -7.12
CA ASN A 74 5.62 6.58 -6.96
C ASN A 74 5.08 7.12 -8.29
N LEU A 75 5.82 6.89 -9.40
CA LEU A 75 5.39 7.25 -10.75
C LEU A 75 4.07 6.57 -11.10
N PHE A 76 3.94 5.26 -10.84
CA PHE A 76 2.70 4.50 -11.06
C PHE A 76 1.51 5.13 -10.31
N ALA A 77 1.70 5.52 -9.06
CA ALA A 77 0.66 6.17 -8.26
C ALA A 77 0.23 7.53 -8.85
N CYS A 78 1.17 8.30 -9.41
CA CYS A 78 0.91 9.60 -9.99
C CYS A 78 0.30 9.53 -11.39
N GLU A 79 0.84 8.68 -12.28
CA GLU A 79 0.42 8.63 -13.69
C GLU A 79 -0.68 7.60 -13.94
N HIS A 80 -0.40 6.32 -13.67
CA HIS A 80 -1.31 5.25 -14.06
C HIS A 80 -2.61 5.25 -13.27
N VAL A 81 -2.56 5.51 -11.97
CA VAL A 81 -3.77 5.60 -11.13
C VAL A 81 -4.63 6.77 -11.59
N VAL A 82 -4.03 7.94 -11.81
CA VAL A 82 -4.76 9.14 -12.26
C VAL A 82 -5.30 8.96 -13.68
N HIS A 83 -4.51 8.36 -14.58
CA HIS A 83 -4.97 8.07 -15.94
C HIS A 83 -6.23 7.18 -15.94
N ASN A 84 -6.24 6.13 -15.12
CA ASN A 84 -7.38 5.22 -15.04
C ASN A 84 -8.65 5.90 -14.50
N MET A 85 -8.53 6.84 -13.57
CA MET A 85 -9.68 7.50 -12.97
C MET A 85 -10.05 8.86 -13.61
N ARG A 86 -9.29 9.35 -14.59
CA ARG A 86 -9.48 10.72 -15.11
C ARG A 86 -10.85 10.94 -15.75
N HIS A 87 -11.43 9.92 -16.39
CA HIS A 87 -12.74 9.97 -17.04
C HIS A 87 -13.88 9.48 -16.14
N THR A 88 -13.57 9.07 -14.92
CA THR A 88 -14.57 8.62 -13.96
C THR A 88 -15.31 9.81 -13.40
N LYS A 89 -16.61 9.85 -13.59
CA LYS A 89 -17.49 10.83 -12.96
C LYS A 89 -17.62 10.53 -11.47
N THR A 90 -17.31 11.51 -10.63
CA THR A 90 -17.34 11.42 -9.17
C THR A 90 -18.14 12.53 -8.51
N VAL A 91 -18.80 13.36 -9.33
CA VAL A 91 -19.59 14.51 -8.87
C VAL A 91 -20.92 14.57 -9.60
N GLY A 92 -22.01 14.70 -8.86
CA GLY A 92 -23.36 14.85 -9.39
C GLY A 92 -23.89 13.58 -10.06
N VAL A 93 -24.78 13.74 -11.02
CA VAL A 93 -25.42 12.62 -11.72
C VAL A 93 -24.40 11.87 -12.58
N ILE A 94 -24.16 10.61 -12.28
CA ILE A 94 -23.24 9.73 -13.00
C ILE A 94 -23.93 8.82 -14.00
N SER A 95 -25.21 8.52 -13.78
CA SER A 95 -26.06 7.74 -14.68
C SER A 95 -27.52 8.13 -14.47
N ASP A 96 -28.26 8.21 -15.55
CA ASP A 96 -29.72 8.42 -15.55
C ASP A 96 -30.35 7.46 -16.56
N ASP A 97 -31.18 6.55 -16.08
CA ASP A 97 -31.84 5.51 -16.89
C ASP A 97 -33.35 5.75 -16.88
N GLU A 98 -33.85 6.36 -17.93
CA GLU A 98 -35.29 6.68 -18.10
C GLU A 98 -36.14 5.40 -18.17
N VAL A 99 -35.59 4.25 -18.59
CA VAL A 99 -36.34 2.98 -18.72
C VAL A 99 -36.64 2.38 -17.36
N THR A 100 -35.64 2.36 -16.47
CA THR A 100 -35.79 1.85 -15.11
C THR A 100 -36.20 2.91 -14.10
N GLY A 101 -36.14 4.19 -14.47
CA GLY A 101 -36.42 5.33 -13.59
C GLY A 101 -35.34 5.50 -12.49
N LEU A 102 -34.12 5.01 -12.71
CA LEU A 102 -33.02 5.07 -11.76
C LEU A 102 -32.01 6.15 -12.11
N THR A 103 -31.80 7.09 -11.20
CA THR A 103 -30.73 8.10 -11.29
C THR A 103 -29.68 7.81 -10.25
N LEU A 104 -28.41 7.64 -10.67
CA LEU A 104 -27.26 7.46 -9.77
C LEU A 104 -26.52 8.79 -9.60
N ILE A 105 -26.32 9.18 -8.34
CA ILE A 105 -25.66 10.44 -7.98
C ILE A 105 -24.40 10.10 -7.15
N ALA A 106 -23.25 10.67 -7.55
CA ALA A 106 -22.01 10.54 -6.81
C ALA A 106 -21.92 11.62 -5.73
N GLU A 107 -21.81 11.17 -4.47
CA GLU A 107 -21.61 12.01 -3.29
C GLU A 107 -20.42 11.55 -2.48
N PRO A 108 -19.69 12.45 -1.79
CA PRO A 108 -18.61 12.04 -0.88
C PRO A 108 -19.19 11.23 0.28
N VAL A 109 -18.48 10.17 0.68
CA VAL A 109 -18.90 9.32 1.81
C VAL A 109 -18.63 9.97 3.16
N GLY A 110 -17.63 10.87 3.25
CA GLY A 110 -17.23 11.52 4.48
C GLY A 110 -15.72 11.49 4.73
N VAL A 111 -15.30 11.72 5.96
CA VAL A 111 -13.87 11.69 6.32
C VAL A 111 -13.35 10.25 6.30
N ILE A 112 -12.24 10.04 5.58
CA ILE A 112 -11.59 8.74 5.41
C ILE A 112 -10.47 8.58 6.45
N CYS A 113 -10.40 7.42 7.10
CA CYS A 113 -9.21 6.97 7.81
C CYS A 113 -8.29 6.21 6.84
N GLY A 114 -7.11 6.74 6.54
CA GLY A 114 -6.13 6.14 5.64
C GLY A 114 -4.98 5.48 6.40
N ILE A 115 -4.85 4.16 6.34
CA ILE A 115 -3.74 3.43 6.98
C ILE A 115 -2.74 2.99 5.93
N THR A 116 -1.45 3.30 6.12
CA THR A 116 -0.39 2.98 5.16
C THR A 116 0.62 1.99 5.72
N PRO A 117 1.21 1.14 4.86
CA PRO A 117 2.24 0.18 5.27
C PRO A 117 3.63 0.80 5.28
N THR A 118 4.59 0.13 5.91
CA THR A 118 6.02 0.48 5.82
C THR A 118 6.67 0.03 4.51
N THR A 119 6.06 -0.90 3.77
CA THR A 119 6.64 -1.46 2.53
C THR A 119 6.52 -0.51 1.33
N ASN A 120 5.41 0.24 1.25
CA ASN A 120 5.10 1.16 0.15
C ASN A 120 4.59 2.49 0.72
N PRO A 121 5.38 3.19 1.54
CA PRO A 121 4.85 4.32 2.34
C PRO A 121 4.43 5.49 1.46
N THR A 122 5.31 5.94 0.57
CA THR A 122 5.12 7.14 -0.26
C THR A 122 4.07 6.92 -1.35
N SER A 123 4.20 5.85 -2.13
CA SER A 123 3.23 5.54 -3.19
C SER A 123 1.81 5.32 -2.64
N THR A 124 1.68 4.69 -1.45
CA THR A 124 0.38 4.49 -0.80
C THR A 124 -0.22 5.82 -0.32
N ALA A 125 0.58 6.70 0.26
CA ALA A 125 0.13 8.03 0.65
C ALA A 125 -0.33 8.84 -0.57
N ILE A 126 0.43 8.81 -1.68
CA ILE A 126 0.08 9.49 -2.92
C ILE A 126 -1.26 8.99 -3.47
N PHE A 127 -1.40 7.68 -3.77
CA PHE A 127 -2.59 7.20 -4.45
C PHE A 127 -3.85 7.33 -3.59
N LYS A 128 -3.76 7.13 -2.27
CA LYS A 128 -4.91 7.32 -1.37
C LYS A 128 -5.33 8.78 -1.28
N SER A 129 -4.37 9.69 -1.26
CA SER A 129 -4.64 11.13 -1.32
C SER A 129 -5.35 11.51 -2.63
N LEU A 130 -4.85 11.04 -3.78
CA LEU A 130 -5.43 11.35 -5.09
C LEU A 130 -6.83 10.78 -5.26
N ILE A 131 -7.09 9.54 -4.77
CA ILE A 131 -8.44 8.96 -4.81
C ILE A 131 -9.39 9.71 -3.86
N ALA A 132 -8.93 10.09 -2.68
CA ALA A 132 -9.71 10.86 -1.72
C ALA A 132 -10.10 12.23 -2.31
N LEU A 133 -9.16 12.95 -2.91
CA LEU A 133 -9.40 14.21 -3.62
C LEU A 133 -10.41 14.03 -4.78
N LYS A 134 -10.20 12.99 -5.63
CA LYS A 134 -11.09 12.70 -6.78
C LYS A 134 -12.54 12.46 -6.36
N THR A 135 -12.74 11.90 -5.18
CA THR A 135 -14.07 11.58 -4.64
C THR A 135 -14.57 12.60 -3.61
N ARG A 136 -13.90 13.75 -3.48
CA ARG A 136 -14.25 14.84 -2.57
C ARG A 136 -14.32 14.41 -1.08
N ASN A 137 -13.48 13.48 -0.68
CA ASN A 137 -13.41 12.99 0.69
C ASN A 137 -12.15 13.51 1.38
N PRO A 138 -12.25 14.21 2.51
CA PRO A 138 -11.09 14.48 3.34
C PRO A 138 -10.49 13.17 3.88
N ILE A 139 -9.18 13.11 3.99
CA ILE A 139 -8.48 11.93 4.51
C ILE A 139 -7.57 12.28 5.68
N VAL A 140 -7.64 11.48 6.74
CA VAL A 140 -6.73 11.53 7.88
C VAL A 140 -5.92 10.24 7.88
N PHE A 141 -4.60 10.38 7.74
CA PHE A 141 -3.70 9.23 7.71
C PHE A 141 -3.22 8.80 9.10
N ALA A 142 -3.16 7.50 9.30
CA ALA A 142 -2.37 6.84 10.31
C ALA A 142 -1.20 6.12 9.60
N PHE A 143 -0.05 6.76 9.56
CA PHE A 143 1.15 6.23 8.94
C PHE A 143 1.82 5.19 9.83
N HIS A 144 2.56 4.26 9.23
CA HIS A 144 3.36 3.32 10.02
C HIS A 144 4.50 4.05 10.72
N PRO A 145 4.77 3.83 12.03
CA PRO A 145 5.82 4.56 12.77
C PRO A 145 7.21 4.51 12.12
N SER A 146 7.58 3.40 11.49
CA SER A 146 8.87 3.24 10.80
C SER A 146 8.92 3.90 9.40
N ALA A 147 7.87 4.57 8.96
CA ALA A 147 7.78 5.24 7.67
C ALA A 147 6.94 6.52 7.78
N GLN A 148 6.94 7.13 8.97
CA GLN A 148 6.15 8.32 9.26
C GLN A 148 6.61 9.52 8.45
N GLN A 149 7.92 9.75 8.40
CA GLN A 149 8.48 10.96 7.77
C GLN A 149 8.33 10.93 6.25
N SER A 150 8.66 9.82 5.61
CA SER A 150 8.53 9.66 4.16
C SER A 150 7.07 9.70 3.71
N SER A 151 6.17 9.05 4.47
CA SER A 151 4.73 9.09 4.19
C SER A 151 4.14 10.49 4.36
N ALA A 152 4.51 11.19 5.43
CA ALA A 152 4.06 12.56 5.69
C ALA A 152 4.57 13.52 4.62
N HIS A 153 5.84 13.39 4.20
CA HIS A 153 6.42 14.20 3.11
C HIS A 153 5.64 14.00 1.80
N ALA A 154 5.32 12.75 1.44
CA ALA A 154 4.52 12.48 0.25
C ALA A 154 3.10 13.08 0.34
N ALA A 155 2.43 12.90 1.48
CA ALA A 155 1.10 13.48 1.71
C ALA A 155 1.13 15.01 1.72
N GLN A 156 2.19 15.62 2.25
CA GLN A 156 2.38 17.08 2.28
C GLN A 156 2.48 17.66 0.86
N ILE A 157 3.29 17.05 -0.01
CA ILE A 157 3.44 17.51 -1.41
C ILE A 157 2.08 17.48 -2.12
N VAL A 158 1.34 16.36 -1.99
CA VAL A 158 0.01 16.23 -2.61
C VAL A 158 -0.97 17.24 -2.03
N ARG A 159 -1.00 17.41 -0.70
CA ARG A 159 -1.86 18.36 -0.01
C ARG A 159 -1.61 19.80 -0.44
N ASP A 160 -0.36 20.23 -0.40
CA ASP A 160 0.00 21.63 -0.65
C ASP A 160 -0.32 22.01 -2.10
N ALA A 161 -0.07 21.10 -3.06
CA ALA A 161 -0.45 21.28 -4.45
C ALA A 161 -1.99 21.25 -4.65
N ALA A 162 -2.70 20.39 -3.94
CA ALA A 162 -4.17 20.34 -3.99
C ALA A 162 -4.79 21.65 -3.47
N ILE A 163 -4.32 22.16 -2.33
CA ILE A 163 -4.79 23.44 -1.76
C ILE A 163 -4.50 24.59 -2.73
N ALA A 164 -3.29 24.65 -3.29
CA ALA A 164 -2.94 25.66 -4.29
C ALA A 164 -3.82 25.59 -5.55
N ALA A 165 -4.37 24.42 -5.86
CA ALA A 165 -5.30 24.20 -6.96
C ALA A 165 -6.79 24.43 -6.60
N GLY A 166 -7.11 24.76 -5.34
CA GLY A 166 -8.46 25.08 -4.88
C GLY A 166 -9.13 23.98 -4.03
N ALA A 167 -8.41 22.98 -3.56
CA ALA A 167 -8.92 22.05 -2.56
C ALA A 167 -9.09 22.76 -1.20
N PRO A 168 -10.02 22.31 -0.36
CA PRO A 168 -10.17 22.82 1.00
C PRO A 168 -8.90 22.63 1.83
N GLU A 169 -8.65 23.56 2.76
CA GLU A 169 -7.68 23.30 3.82
C GLU A 169 -8.10 22.06 4.62
N ASN A 170 -7.13 21.34 5.15
CA ASN A 170 -7.35 20.09 5.87
C ASN A 170 -7.95 18.94 5.02
N CYS A 171 -7.90 19.03 3.70
CA CYS A 171 -8.31 17.95 2.80
C CYS A 171 -7.48 16.67 3.01
N ILE A 172 -6.21 16.80 3.38
CA ILE A 172 -5.28 15.71 3.69
C ILE A 172 -4.58 16.04 5.01
N GLN A 173 -4.72 15.18 5.98
CA GLN A 173 -4.15 15.31 7.32
C GLN A 173 -3.53 13.99 7.77
N TRP A 174 -2.74 14.00 8.84
CA TRP A 174 -2.18 12.78 9.44
C TRP A 174 -1.98 12.96 10.95
N ILE A 175 -1.89 11.82 11.64
CA ILE A 175 -1.52 11.74 13.05
C ILE A 175 -0.02 12.08 13.15
N GLU A 176 0.36 13.09 13.93
CA GLU A 176 1.75 13.51 14.07
C GLU A 176 2.59 12.50 14.86
N HIS A 177 2.00 11.91 15.89
CA HIS A 177 2.64 10.92 16.75
C HIS A 177 1.96 9.55 16.60
N PRO A 178 2.38 8.74 15.59
CA PRO A 178 1.71 7.50 15.29
C PRO A 178 1.88 6.48 16.40
N SER A 179 0.77 5.90 16.82
CA SER A 179 0.71 4.79 17.77
C SER A 179 -0.46 3.86 17.44
N ILE A 180 -0.46 2.67 18.03
CA ILE A 180 -1.59 1.75 17.87
C ILE A 180 -2.85 2.35 18.50
N GLU A 181 -2.71 3.03 19.64
CA GLU A 181 -3.80 3.71 20.36
C GLU A 181 -4.40 4.82 19.50
N ALA A 182 -3.57 5.69 18.91
CA ALA A 182 -4.02 6.77 18.05
C ALA A 182 -4.70 6.23 16.76
N THR A 183 -4.16 5.18 16.16
CA THR A 183 -4.75 4.52 14.99
C THR A 183 -6.12 3.92 15.34
N ASN A 184 -6.23 3.24 16.48
CA ASN A 184 -7.51 2.69 16.96
C ASN A 184 -8.52 3.79 17.30
N ALA A 185 -8.08 4.86 17.94
CA ALA A 185 -8.95 6.02 18.24
C ALA A 185 -9.50 6.64 16.96
N LEU A 186 -8.64 6.81 15.92
CA LEU A 186 -9.07 7.33 14.62
C LEU A 186 -10.06 6.40 13.93
N MET A 187 -9.76 5.09 13.82
CA MET A 187 -10.66 4.12 13.18
C MET A 187 -12.06 4.08 13.81
N ASN A 188 -12.11 4.21 15.14
CA ASN A 188 -13.38 4.10 15.88
C ASN A 188 -14.09 5.46 16.08
N HIS A 189 -13.51 6.59 15.67
CA HIS A 189 -14.09 7.91 15.85
C HIS A 189 -15.37 8.07 15.01
N ASP A 190 -16.46 8.55 15.63
CA ASP A 190 -17.79 8.65 15.01
C ASP A 190 -17.82 9.48 13.72
N GLY A 191 -16.95 10.48 13.59
CA GLY A 191 -16.84 11.32 12.39
C GLY A 191 -16.09 10.65 11.22
N ILE A 192 -15.52 9.44 11.38
CA ILE A 192 -14.92 8.67 10.30
C ILE A 192 -16.00 7.85 9.58
N ALA A 193 -16.13 8.06 8.28
CA ALA A 193 -17.14 7.41 7.44
C ALA A 193 -16.66 6.05 6.87
N THR A 194 -15.39 5.94 6.51
CA THR A 194 -14.82 4.71 5.93
C THR A 194 -13.33 4.59 6.22
N ILE A 195 -12.81 3.37 6.12
CA ILE A 195 -11.41 3.06 6.39
C ILE A 195 -10.76 2.48 5.14
N LEU A 196 -9.65 3.06 4.70
CA LEU A 196 -8.77 2.52 3.65
C LEU A 196 -7.52 1.94 4.31
N ALA A 197 -7.55 0.66 4.67
CA ALA A 197 -6.46 0.01 5.39
C ALA A 197 -5.55 -0.78 4.45
N THR A 198 -4.27 -0.40 4.39
CA THR A 198 -3.22 -1.21 3.74
C THR A 198 -2.15 -1.52 4.78
N GLY A 199 -1.98 -2.79 5.12
CA GLY A 199 -1.03 -3.15 6.17
C GLY A 199 -1.03 -4.64 6.52
N GLY A 200 -0.47 -4.99 7.66
CA GLY A 200 -0.46 -6.37 8.13
C GLY A 200 -1.87 -6.90 8.47
N ASN A 201 -2.02 -8.24 8.43
CA ASN A 201 -3.30 -8.91 8.63
C ASN A 201 -4.02 -8.51 9.93
N ALA A 202 -3.29 -8.24 11.01
CA ALA A 202 -3.86 -7.80 12.28
C ALA A 202 -4.54 -6.43 12.16
N MET A 203 -3.90 -5.49 11.47
CA MET A 203 -4.44 -4.14 11.24
C MET A 203 -5.67 -4.19 10.32
N VAL A 204 -5.61 -4.98 9.26
CA VAL A 204 -6.76 -5.16 8.34
C VAL A 204 -7.93 -5.80 9.08
N LYS A 205 -7.68 -6.80 9.93
CA LYS A 205 -8.72 -7.40 10.78
C LYS A 205 -9.32 -6.38 11.75
N ALA A 206 -8.51 -5.54 12.38
CA ALA A 206 -8.98 -4.46 13.25
C ALA A 206 -9.88 -3.49 12.48
N ALA A 207 -9.48 -3.06 11.27
CA ALA A 207 -10.28 -2.18 10.42
C ALA A 207 -11.66 -2.77 10.08
N TYR A 208 -11.73 -4.05 9.73
CA TYR A 208 -13.02 -4.71 9.47
C TYR A 208 -13.86 -4.96 10.74
N SER A 209 -13.24 -4.92 11.92
CA SER A 209 -13.91 -5.21 13.19
C SER A 209 -14.44 -3.95 13.91
N CYS A 210 -14.16 -2.75 13.40
CA CYS A 210 -14.60 -1.50 14.05
C CYS A 210 -16.05 -1.09 13.72
N GLY A 211 -16.79 -1.91 12.95
CA GLY A 211 -18.19 -1.67 12.64
C GLY A 211 -18.46 -0.58 11.59
N LYS A 212 -17.42 -0.14 10.87
CA LYS A 212 -17.52 0.85 9.79
C LYS A 212 -17.20 0.21 8.43
N PRO A 213 -17.69 0.78 7.31
CA PRO A 213 -17.23 0.39 5.98
C PRO A 213 -15.71 0.45 5.90
N ALA A 214 -15.08 -0.64 5.47
CA ALA A 214 -13.64 -0.71 5.35
C ALA A 214 -13.23 -1.41 4.05
N LEU A 215 -12.21 -0.87 3.38
CA LEU A 215 -11.52 -1.48 2.25
C LEU A 215 -10.11 -1.84 2.74
N GLY A 216 -9.93 -3.11 3.10
CA GLY A 216 -8.70 -3.60 3.70
C GLY A 216 -7.90 -4.47 2.73
N VAL A 217 -6.60 -4.19 2.61
CA VAL A 217 -5.63 -4.96 1.83
C VAL A 217 -4.50 -5.40 2.75
N GLY A 218 -4.41 -6.70 2.95
CA GLY A 218 -3.37 -7.35 3.75
C GLY A 218 -2.27 -7.99 2.91
N ALA A 219 -1.52 -8.91 3.53
CA ALA A 219 -0.55 -9.73 2.83
C ALA A 219 -1.27 -10.67 1.86
N GLY A 220 -0.88 -10.63 0.59
CA GLY A 220 -1.37 -11.52 -0.44
C GLY A 220 -0.68 -12.89 -0.40
N ASN A 221 -1.26 -13.85 -1.08
CA ASN A 221 -0.63 -15.11 -1.48
C ASN A 221 -1.10 -15.42 -2.90
N VAL A 222 -0.42 -14.82 -3.87
CA VAL A 222 -0.81 -14.84 -5.28
C VAL A 222 -0.27 -16.09 -5.96
N PRO A 223 -1.09 -17.04 -6.42
CA PRO A 223 -0.66 -18.15 -7.25
C PRO A 223 -0.64 -17.73 -8.72
N ALA A 224 0.44 -18.10 -9.44
CA ALA A 224 0.51 -18.05 -10.89
C ALA A 224 0.36 -19.46 -11.45
N TYR A 225 -0.59 -19.67 -12.35
CA TYR A 225 -0.76 -20.96 -13.04
C TYR A 225 -0.17 -20.90 -14.45
N VAL A 226 0.80 -21.77 -14.69
CA VAL A 226 1.46 -21.92 -15.99
C VAL A 226 0.93 -23.19 -16.65
N GLU A 227 -0.01 -23.00 -17.57
CA GLU A 227 -0.65 -24.07 -18.35
C GLU A 227 0.28 -24.51 -19.48
N LYS A 228 0.18 -25.79 -19.92
CA LYS A 228 1.07 -26.41 -20.91
C LYS A 228 1.15 -25.70 -22.26
N SER A 229 0.17 -24.88 -22.65
CA SER A 229 0.22 -24.07 -23.88
C SER A 229 0.88 -22.70 -23.68
N ALA A 230 1.31 -22.36 -22.46
CA ALA A 230 1.93 -21.08 -22.17
C ALA A 230 3.28 -20.93 -22.90
N ASN A 231 3.65 -19.69 -23.22
CA ASN A 231 5.02 -19.37 -23.59
C ASN A 231 5.90 -19.43 -22.33
N ILE A 232 6.61 -20.55 -22.15
CA ILE A 232 7.40 -20.86 -20.95
C ILE A 232 8.40 -19.75 -20.65
N ARG A 233 9.13 -19.28 -21.67
CA ARG A 233 10.13 -18.21 -21.52
C ARG A 233 9.52 -16.90 -21.03
N GLN A 234 8.41 -16.48 -21.64
CA GLN A 234 7.72 -15.26 -21.23
C GLN A 234 7.15 -15.39 -19.82
N ALA A 235 6.52 -16.51 -19.48
CA ALA A 235 5.94 -16.75 -18.17
C ALA A 235 7.02 -16.74 -17.07
N ALA A 236 8.16 -17.40 -17.30
CA ALA A 236 9.28 -17.40 -16.35
C ALA A 236 9.84 -15.98 -16.14
N HIS A 237 10.08 -15.24 -17.24
CA HIS A 237 10.53 -13.85 -17.19
C HIS A 237 9.58 -12.98 -16.35
N ASP A 238 8.30 -12.99 -16.70
CA ASP A 238 7.31 -12.11 -16.07
C ASP A 238 7.15 -12.41 -14.58
N ILE A 239 7.16 -13.69 -14.19
CA ILE A 239 7.07 -14.10 -12.78
C ILE A 239 8.31 -13.65 -11.99
N VAL A 240 9.52 -13.83 -12.55
CA VAL A 240 10.75 -13.39 -11.87
C VAL A 240 10.78 -11.88 -11.75
N MET A 241 10.50 -11.14 -12.82
CA MET A 241 10.47 -9.68 -12.81
C MET A 241 9.44 -9.12 -11.83
N SER A 242 8.26 -9.71 -11.78
CA SER A 242 7.21 -9.31 -10.82
C SER A 242 7.62 -9.62 -9.38
N LYS A 243 8.18 -10.79 -9.12
CA LYS A 243 8.52 -11.24 -7.77
C LYS A 243 9.75 -10.54 -7.18
N SER A 244 10.78 -10.29 -7.99
CA SER A 244 12.01 -9.63 -7.53
C SER A 244 11.87 -8.12 -7.40
N PHE A 245 10.85 -7.52 -8.02
CA PHE A 245 10.60 -6.08 -7.98
C PHE A 245 10.51 -5.56 -6.54
N ASP A 246 11.32 -4.55 -6.25
CA ASP A 246 11.47 -3.93 -4.92
C ASP A 246 11.75 -4.97 -3.82
N ASN A 247 12.61 -5.95 -4.10
CA ASN A 247 12.92 -7.07 -3.21
C ASN A 247 11.67 -7.81 -2.70
N GLY A 248 10.71 -8.06 -3.59
CA GLY A 248 9.49 -8.80 -3.29
C GLY A 248 8.47 -8.08 -2.43
N MET A 249 8.56 -6.75 -2.29
CA MET A 249 7.64 -5.98 -1.44
C MET A 249 6.32 -5.58 -2.11
N VAL A 250 6.08 -5.97 -3.35
CA VAL A 250 4.75 -5.80 -3.96
C VAL A 250 3.84 -6.93 -3.49
N CYS A 251 2.78 -6.59 -2.76
CA CYS A 251 1.83 -7.56 -2.22
C CYS A 251 1.06 -8.34 -3.30
N ALA A 252 0.98 -7.80 -4.51
CA ALA A 252 0.34 -8.41 -5.67
C ALA A 252 1.31 -9.26 -6.52
N SER A 253 2.60 -9.36 -6.17
CA SER A 253 3.55 -10.22 -6.88
C SER A 253 3.28 -11.70 -6.59
N GLU A 254 3.68 -12.57 -7.51
CA GLU A 254 3.50 -14.01 -7.42
C GLU A 254 4.29 -14.60 -6.24
N GLN A 255 3.65 -15.47 -5.45
CA GLN A 255 4.26 -16.13 -4.28
C GLN A 255 4.27 -17.65 -4.41
N ALA A 256 3.47 -18.19 -5.33
CA ALA A 256 3.46 -19.59 -5.65
C ALA A 256 3.28 -19.76 -7.17
N VAL A 257 4.00 -20.71 -7.76
CA VAL A 257 3.82 -21.05 -9.18
C VAL A 257 3.30 -22.49 -9.26
N ILE A 258 2.17 -22.64 -9.94
CA ILE A 258 1.55 -23.93 -10.25
C ILE A 258 1.82 -24.22 -11.73
N VAL A 259 2.55 -25.27 -12.02
CA VAL A 259 3.00 -25.59 -13.38
C VAL A 259 2.46 -26.95 -13.80
N ASP A 260 1.94 -27.06 -15.03
CA ASP A 260 1.56 -28.35 -15.60
C ASP A 260 2.77 -29.28 -15.66
N LYS A 261 2.54 -30.54 -15.32
CA LYS A 261 3.59 -31.55 -15.17
C LYS A 261 4.42 -31.72 -16.46
N GLU A 262 3.79 -31.60 -17.60
CA GLU A 262 4.38 -31.81 -18.92
C GLU A 262 5.48 -30.77 -19.24
N ILE A 263 5.39 -29.57 -18.68
CA ILE A 263 6.32 -28.46 -18.94
C ILE A 263 7.15 -28.09 -17.70
N TYR A 264 7.02 -28.83 -16.61
CA TYR A 264 7.62 -28.48 -15.33
C TYR A 264 9.14 -28.36 -15.39
N ASP A 265 9.81 -29.35 -15.97
CA ASP A 265 11.27 -29.36 -16.03
C ASP A 265 11.82 -28.23 -16.92
N ASP A 266 11.21 -28.00 -18.08
CA ASP A 266 11.54 -26.91 -19.00
C ASP A 266 11.33 -25.53 -18.31
N PHE A 267 10.25 -25.39 -17.56
CA PHE A 267 9.95 -24.15 -16.83
C PHE A 267 10.96 -23.89 -15.71
N VAL A 268 11.39 -24.92 -14.97
CA VAL A 268 12.41 -24.80 -13.93
C VAL A 268 13.76 -24.40 -14.53
N GLU A 269 14.16 -24.98 -15.67
CA GLU A 269 15.41 -24.58 -16.34
C GLU A 269 15.33 -23.13 -16.85
N GLU A 270 14.17 -22.71 -17.35
CA GLU A 270 13.98 -21.32 -17.78
C GLU A 270 14.05 -20.34 -16.59
N LEU A 271 13.44 -20.65 -15.43
CA LEU A 271 13.58 -19.84 -14.21
C LEU A 271 15.05 -19.67 -13.79
N LYS A 272 15.87 -20.73 -13.88
CA LYS A 272 17.30 -20.64 -13.55
C LYS A 272 18.06 -19.69 -14.48
N SER A 273 17.64 -19.56 -15.74
CA SER A 273 18.25 -18.61 -16.68
C SER A 273 18.04 -17.14 -16.30
N TYR A 274 17.08 -16.85 -15.43
CA TYR A 274 16.79 -15.52 -14.86
C TYR A 274 17.35 -15.36 -13.44
N HIS A 275 18.47 -16.02 -13.12
CA HIS A 275 19.15 -15.91 -11.82
C HIS A 275 18.34 -16.39 -10.60
N THR A 276 17.34 -17.26 -10.82
CA THR A 276 16.59 -17.87 -9.73
C THR A 276 17.36 -19.04 -9.14
N TYR A 277 17.50 -19.07 -7.82
CA TYR A 277 18.16 -20.15 -7.10
C TYR A 277 17.15 -21.09 -6.44
N PHE A 278 17.26 -22.40 -6.72
CA PHE A 278 16.43 -23.43 -6.12
C PHE A 278 17.11 -24.03 -4.90
N VAL A 279 16.61 -23.71 -3.74
CA VAL A 279 17.15 -24.19 -2.47
C VAL A 279 16.94 -25.69 -2.27
N ASN A 280 17.95 -26.38 -1.76
CA ASN A 280 17.85 -27.78 -1.38
C ASN A 280 17.14 -27.96 -0.02
N LYS A 281 16.90 -29.21 0.41
CA LYS A 281 16.18 -29.50 1.66
C LYS A 281 16.84 -28.93 2.91
N LYS A 282 18.18 -28.86 2.95
CA LYS A 282 18.93 -28.32 4.10
C LYS A 282 18.83 -26.80 4.13
N GLU A 283 19.03 -26.15 3.00
CA GLU A 283 18.91 -24.70 2.86
C GLU A 283 17.47 -24.22 3.12
N LYS A 284 16.47 -24.97 2.63
CA LYS A 284 15.06 -24.71 2.96
C LYS A 284 14.81 -24.70 4.46
N ALA A 285 15.36 -25.68 5.19
CA ALA A 285 15.19 -25.75 6.64
C ALA A 285 15.84 -24.56 7.36
N LEU A 286 17.01 -24.09 6.89
CA LEU A 286 17.67 -22.89 7.40
C LEU A 286 16.83 -21.63 7.14
N LEU A 287 16.26 -21.50 5.92
CA LEU A 287 15.35 -20.40 5.58
C LEU A 287 14.08 -20.41 6.45
N GLU A 288 13.46 -21.56 6.64
CA GLU A 288 12.25 -21.71 7.48
C GLU A 288 12.51 -21.27 8.93
N GLU A 289 13.66 -21.67 9.48
CA GLU A 289 14.06 -21.28 10.83
C GLU A 289 14.37 -19.78 10.91
N PHE A 290 15.16 -19.24 10.01
CA PHE A 290 15.53 -17.82 10.00
C PHE A 290 14.36 -16.89 9.73
N CYS A 291 13.54 -17.22 8.70
CA CYS A 291 12.44 -16.36 8.26
C CYS A 291 11.20 -16.45 9.14
N PHE A 292 10.93 -17.62 9.75
CA PHE A 292 9.66 -17.88 10.42
C PHE A 292 9.79 -18.49 11.82
N GLY A 293 11.01 -18.76 12.30
CA GLY A 293 11.25 -19.42 13.59
C GLY A 293 10.73 -20.86 13.66
N VAL A 294 10.53 -21.51 12.49
CA VAL A 294 9.99 -22.86 12.40
C VAL A 294 11.15 -23.85 12.31
N LYS A 295 11.26 -24.79 13.27
CA LYS A 295 12.28 -25.83 13.23
C LYS A 295 12.04 -26.81 12.09
N ALA A 296 13.13 -27.26 11.46
CA ALA A 296 13.11 -28.29 10.43
C ALA A 296 12.26 -29.49 10.84
N ASN A 297 11.36 -29.95 9.93
CA ASN A 297 10.41 -31.04 10.12
C ASN A 297 9.18 -30.73 11.02
N SER A 298 8.91 -29.48 11.37
CA SER A 298 7.64 -29.14 12.00
C SER A 298 6.48 -29.40 11.01
N LYS A 299 5.58 -30.30 11.38
CA LYS A 299 4.32 -30.55 10.62
C LYS A 299 3.27 -29.46 10.86
N ASN A 300 3.55 -28.54 11.74
CA ASN A 300 2.60 -27.52 12.18
C ASN A 300 3.25 -26.14 12.10
N CYS A 301 2.71 -25.28 11.23
CA CYS A 301 3.08 -23.86 11.13
C CYS A 301 2.42 -23.00 12.22
N ALA A 302 1.66 -23.58 13.13
CA ALA A 302 1.09 -22.87 14.28
C ALA A 302 2.22 -22.30 15.14
N GLY A 303 2.29 -20.98 15.23
CA GLY A 303 3.37 -20.29 15.93
C GLY A 303 4.48 -19.75 15.03
N ALA A 304 4.45 -19.97 13.72
CA ALA A 304 5.36 -19.30 12.78
C ALA A 304 5.22 -17.79 12.91
N LYS A 305 6.32 -17.09 13.09
CA LYS A 305 6.36 -15.63 13.21
C LYS A 305 7.36 -15.07 12.22
N LEU A 306 6.86 -14.24 11.30
CA LEU A 306 7.70 -13.59 10.31
C LEU A 306 8.81 -12.76 10.99
N ASN A 307 10.05 -13.00 10.57
CA ASN A 307 11.18 -12.13 10.90
C ASN A 307 11.05 -10.84 10.07
N ALA A 308 10.64 -9.75 10.71
CA ALA A 308 10.42 -8.48 10.03
C ALA A 308 11.69 -7.90 9.35
N ASN A 309 12.87 -8.36 9.72
CA ASN A 309 14.14 -7.87 9.17
C ASN A 309 14.40 -8.35 7.74
N ILE A 310 13.76 -9.43 7.29
CA ILE A 310 13.91 -9.92 5.90
C ILE A 310 13.13 -9.10 4.87
N VAL A 311 12.12 -8.36 5.33
CA VAL A 311 11.19 -7.66 4.42
C VAL A 311 11.93 -6.57 3.65
N GLY A 312 11.95 -6.69 2.33
CA GLY A 312 12.61 -5.76 1.42
C GLY A 312 14.13 -5.92 1.33
N LYS A 313 14.66 -7.06 1.78
CA LYS A 313 16.09 -7.39 1.63
C LYS A 313 16.35 -8.26 0.41
N PRO A 314 17.53 -8.13 -0.24
CA PRO A 314 17.91 -8.96 -1.38
C PRO A 314 17.97 -10.45 -1.00
N ALA A 315 17.76 -11.33 -1.98
CA ALA A 315 17.82 -12.79 -1.78
C ALA A 315 19.17 -13.25 -1.26
N GLU A 316 20.28 -12.69 -1.74
CA GLU A 316 21.64 -12.98 -1.28
C GLU A 316 21.82 -12.69 0.23
N TRP A 317 21.36 -11.51 0.67
CA TRP A 317 21.43 -11.14 2.08
C TRP A 317 20.62 -12.11 2.96
N ILE A 318 19.42 -12.49 2.51
CA ILE A 318 18.56 -13.45 3.25
C ILE A 318 19.26 -14.80 3.36
N ALA A 319 19.86 -15.30 2.28
CA ALA A 319 20.58 -16.57 2.27
C ALA A 319 21.80 -16.55 3.21
N GLU A 320 22.60 -15.49 3.15
CA GLU A 320 23.77 -15.30 4.04
C GLU A 320 23.35 -15.30 5.52
N GLN A 321 22.32 -14.54 5.88
CA GLN A 321 21.81 -14.49 7.25
C GLN A 321 21.19 -15.83 7.71
N ALA A 322 20.65 -16.61 6.78
CA ALA A 322 20.15 -17.96 7.05
C ALA A 322 21.28 -19.01 7.13
N GLY A 323 22.52 -18.67 6.80
CA GLY A 323 23.71 -19.51 6.97
C GLY A 323 24.08 -20.36 5.76
N PHE A 324 23.74 -19.92 4.54
CA PHE A 324 24.21 -20.53 3.28
C PHE A 324 24.49 -19.46 2.22
N SER A 325 25.14 -19.85 1.12
CA SER A 325 25.51 -18.95 0.04
C SER A 325 24.74 -19.30 -1.23
N VAL A 326 24.42 -18.27 -2.01
CA VAL A 326 23.84 -18.37 -3.35
C VAL A 326 24.78 -17.71 -4.37
N PRO A 327 24.66 -17.98 -5.68
CA PRO A 327 25.42 -17.27 -6.69
C PRO A 327 25.20 -15.77 -6.65
N GLU A 328 26.23 -14.99 -7.03
CA GLU A 328 26.11 -13.54 -7.18
C GLU A 328 25.04 -13.18 -8.22
N GLY A 329 24.23 -12.17 -7.92
CA GLY A 329 23.11 -11.75 -8.78
C GLY A 329 21.86 -12.60 -8.65
N THR A 330 21.77 -13.46 -7.62
CA THR A 330 20.52 -14.22 -7.34
C THR A 330 19.39 -13.27 -6.95
N ASN A 331 18.26 -13.42 -7.67
CA ASN A 331 17.04 -12.62 -7.52
C ASN A 331 15.94 -13.34 -6.74
#